data_f9309d3b5b4c754dc645e193157346f1
#
_entry.id   f9309d3b5b4c754dc645e193157346f1
#
_cell.length_a   1.000
_cell.length_b   1.000
_cell.length_c   1.000
_cell.angle_alpha   90.00
_cell.angle_beta   90.00
_cell.angle_gamma   90.00
#
_symmetry.space_group_name_H-M   'P 1'
#
loop_
_entity.id
_entity.type
_entity.pdbx_description
1 polymer ?
#
loop_
_entity_poly.entity_id
_entity_poly.type
_entity_poly.pdbx_seq_one_letter_code
_entity_poly.pdbx_strand_id
1 'polypeptide(L)'
;MSDFQLYLEEALKRVNLEKEAVEERPDDYNICEEIAAAIVTARNELGLTQKELAKLSGVSQANISKFETGSSCPHISTLKKIADGLGKKLVVAFADGEEGE
;
A
#
# COMPACT_ATOMS: atom_id res chain seq x y z
N MET A 1 -34.90 -5.67 4.60
CA MET A 1 -33.65 -5.02 4.34
C MET A 1 -32.60 -5.57 5.26
N SER A 2 -31.44 -5.80 4.74
CA SER A 2 -30.40 -6.40 5.54
C SER A 2 -29.66 -5.35 6.33
N ASP A 3 -28.94 -5.81 7.32
CA ASP A 3 -28.11 -4.92 8.09
C ASP A 3 -27.09 -4.24 7.22
N PHE A 4 -26.59 -4.97 6.25
CA PHE A 4 -25.63 -4.38 5.34
C PHE A 4 -26.25 -3.22 4.59
N GLN A 5 -27.49 -3.37 4.21
CA GLN A 5 -28.17 -2.31 3.49
C GLN A 5 -28.34 -1.08 4.37
N LEU A 6 -28.68 -1.30 5.63
CA LEU A 6 -28.80 -0.18 6.53
C LEU A 6 -27.46 0.49 6.75
N TYR A 7 -26.45 -0.31 6.91
CA TYR A 7 -25.14 0.22 7.09
C TYR A 7 -24.72 1.05 5.88
N LEU A 8 -25.04 0.55 4.72
CA LEU A 8 -24.67 1.24 3.50
C LEU A 8 -25.41 2.58 3.41
N GLU A 9 -26.65 2.57 3.74
CA GLU A 9 -27.42 3.80 3.68
C GLU A 9 -26.91 4.83 4.65
N GLU A 10 -26.54 4.39 5.83
CA GLU A 10 -25.98 5.31 6.78
C GLU A 10 -24.67 5.84 6.32
N ALA A 11 -23.85 4.99 5.77
CA ALA A 11 -22.58 5.43 5.26
C ALA A 11 -22.78 6.45 4.16
N LEU A 12 -23.75 6.21 3.31
CA LEU A 12 -24.00 7.12 2.21
C LEU A 12 -24.49 8.46 2.71
N LYS A 13 -25.27 8.44 3.78
CA LYS A 13 -25.74 9.69 4.32
C LYS A 13 -24.60 10.51 4.85
N ARG A 14 -23.70 9.86 5.57
CA ARG A 14 -22.56 10.58 6.08
C ARG A 14 -21.72 11.09 4.94
N VAL A 15 -21.60 10.28 3.94
CA VAL A 15 -20.80 10.63 2.80
C VAL A 15 -21.38 11.80 2.06
N ASN A 16 -22.68 11.87 2.00
CA ASN A 16 -23.29 12.98 1.32
C ASN A 16 -22.81 14.31 1.85
N LEU A 17 -22.47 14.30 3.09
CA LEU A 17 -22.00 15.53 3.68
C LEU A 17 -20.58 15.80 3.29
N GLU A 18 -19.84 14.76 3.02
CA GLU A 18 -18.48 14.94 2.63
C GLU A 18 -18.11 13.90 1.64
N LYS A 19 -18.86 13.83 0.62
CA LYS A 19 -18.64 12.80 -0.32
C LYS A 19 -17.27 12.81 -0.91
N GLU A 20 -16.67 13.94 -0.96
CA GLU A 20 -15.36 13.97 -1.51
C GLU A 20 -14.42 13.15 -0.68
N ALA A 21 -14.63 13.08 0.60
CA ALA A 21 -13.74 12.30 1.41
C ALA A 21 -13.85 10.85 1.03
N VAL A 22 -15.03 10.42 0.68
CA VAL A 22 -15.21 9.06 0.32
C VAL A 22 -14.55 8.75 -0.99
N GLU A 23 -14.60 9.71 -1.87
CA GLU A 23 -14.01 9.48 -3.14
C GLU A 23 -12.56 9.30 -3.06
N GLU A 24 -11.95 9.71 -1.96
CA GLU A 24 -10.56 9.53 -1.84
C GLU A 24 -10.16 8.12 -1.72
N ARG A 25 -11.07 7.22 -1.53
CA ARG A 25 -10.74 5.83 -1.50
C ARG A 25 -9.64 5.56 -0.50
N PRO A 26 -9.93 5.70 0.79
CA PRO A 26 -8.90 5.48 1.79
C PRO A 26 -8.23 4.13 1.67
N ASP A 27 -8.95 3.13 1.15
CA ASP A 27 -8.37 1.82 1.00
C ASP A 27 -7.19 1.84 0.05
N ASP A 28 -7.35 2.52 -1.07
CA ASP A 28 -6.27 2.59 -2.02
C ASP A 28 -5.10 3.33 -1.43
N TYR A 29 -5.41 4.38 -0.71
CA TYR A 29 -4.39 5.16 -0.09
C TYR A 29 -3.63 4.32 0.93
N ASN A 30 -4.37 3.52 1.71
CA ASN A 30 -3.75 2.69 2.71
C ASN A 30 -2.84 1.63 2.10
N ILE A 31 -3.20 1.12 0.95
CA ILE A 31 -2.39 0.11 0.30
C ILE A 31 -1.02 0.67 -0.03
N CYS A 32 -0.97 1.87 -0.57
CA CYS A 32 0.32 2.46 -0.89
C CYS A 32 1.13 2.73 0.36
N GLU A 33 0.46 3.14 1.42
CA GLU A 33 1.17 3.37 2.67
C GLU A 33 1.64 2.07 3.28
N GLU A 34 0.86 1.02 3.16
CA GLU A 34 1.28 -0.27 3.67
C GLU A 34 2.49 -0.77 2.91
N ILE A 35 2.50 -0.56 1.62
CA ILE A 35 3.64 -0.95 0.81
C ILE A 35 4.87 -0.16 1.25
N ALA A 36 4.70 1.14 1.46
CA ALA A 36 5.80 1.98 1.89
C ALA A 36 6.37 1.48 3.22
N ALA A 37 5.48 1.20 4.16
CA ALA A 37 5.91 0.73 5.47
C ALA A 37 6.60 -0.62 5.37
N ALA A 38 6.09 -1.50 4.51
CA ALA A 38 6.70 -2.81 4.36
C ALA A 38 8.11 -2.71 3.82
N ILE A 39 8.31 -1.83 2.85
CA ILE A 39 9.63 -1.65 2.28
C ILE A 39 10.59 -1.11 3.34
N VAL A 40 10.16 -0.09 4.06
CA VAL A 40 11.00 0.51 5.10
C VAL A 40 11.35 -0.51 6.17
N THR A 41 10.34 -1.25 6.63
CA THR A 41 10.54 -2.22 7.68
C THR A 41 11.54 -3.30 7.24
N ALA A 42 11.32 -3.86 6.05
CA ALA A 42 12.20 -4.92 5.58
C ALA A 42 13.61 -4.42 5.38
N ARG A 43 13.73 -3.21 4.85
CA ARG A 43 15.05 -2.64 4.61
C ARG A 43 15.78 -2.43 5.93
N ASN A 44 15.08 -1.89 6.92
CA ASN A 44 15.70 -1.63 8.22
C ASN A 44 16.05 -2.91 8.93
N GLU A 45 15.22 -3.94 8.79
CA GLU A 45 15.52 -5.21 9.43
C GLU A 45 16.82 -5.80 8.88
N LEU A 46 17.11 -5.54 7.63
CA LEU A 46 18.32 -6.03 7.02
C LEU A 46 19.49 -5.09 7.18
N GLY A 47 19.25 -3.94 7.78
CA GLY A 47 20.31 -2.96 7.97
C GLY A 47 20.77 -2.31 6.69
N LEU A 48 19.92 -2.23 5.69
CA LEU A 48 20.28 -1.65 4.41
C LEU A 48 19.89 -0.19 4.33
N THR A 49 20.72 0.59 3.65
CA THR A 49 20.35 1.97 3.34
C THR A 49 19.52 1.95 2.08
N GLN A 50 18.87 3.08 1.78
CA GLN A 50 18.13 3.20 0.54
C GLN A 50 19.06 2.99 -0.65
N LYS A 51 20.26 3.49 -0.55
CA LYS A 51 21.21 3.36 -1.63
C LYS A 51 21.59 1.90 -1.85
N GLU A 52 21.77 1.17 -0.76
CA GLU A 52 22.11 -0.24 -0.87
C GLU A 52 20.94 -1.03 -1.46
N LEU A 53 19.75 -0.73 -1.04
CA LEU A 53 18.59 -1.41 -1.60
C LEU A 53 18.44 -1.08 -3.08
N ALA A 54 18.71 0.16 -3.46
CA ALA A 54 18.65 0.55 -4.85
C ALA A 54 19.61 -0.30 -5.67
N LYS A 55 20.79 -0.50 -5.15
CA LYS A 55 21.79 -1.27 -5.85
C LYS A 55 21.37 -2.73 -5.99
N LEU A 56 20.85 -3.29 -4.92
CA LEU A 56 20.46 -4.69 -4.93
C LEU A 56 19.24 -4.95 -5.79
N SER A 57 18.33 -4.00 -5.85
CA SER A 57 17.07 -4.20 -6.55
C SER A 57 17.10 -3.73 -7.99
N GLY A 58 18.05 -2.88 -8.31
CA GLY A 58 18.06 -2.30 -9.65
C GLY A 58 17.07 -1.15 -9.79
N VAL A 59 16.50 -0.69 -8.70
CA VAL A 59 15.56 0.43 -8.70
C VAL A 59 16.32 1.66 -8.22
N SER A 60 16.09 2.80 -8.82
CA SER A 60 16.85 3.99 -8.45
C SER A 60 16.56 4.38 -7.02
N GLN A 61 17.56 4.97 -6.37
CA GLN A 61 17.37 5.41 -5.00
C GLN A 61 16.28 6.47 -4.90
N ALA A 62 16.18 7.33 -5.89
CA ALA A 62 15.14 8.35 -5.88
C ALA A 62 13.76 7.71 -5.87
N ASN A 63 13.58 6.66 -6.65
CA ASN A 63 12.31 5.98 -6.68
C ASN A 63 12.05 5.26 -5.37
N ILE A 64 13.05 4.62 -4.81
CA ILE A 64 12.88 3.96 -3.53
C ILE A 64 12.46 4.97 -2.48
N SER A 65 13.07 6.14 -2.49
CA SER A 65 12.69 7.18 -1.55
C SER A 65 11.23 7.58 -1.71
N LYS A 66 10.79 7.73 -2.95
CA LYS A 66 9.40 8.09 -3.20
C LYS A 66 8.45 7.01 -2.72
N PHE A 67 8.81 5.75 -2.95
CA PHE A 67 7.97 4.66 -2.50
C PHE A 67 7.90 4.60 -0.98
N GLU A 68 9.01 4.86 -0.31
CA GLU A 68 9.05 4.78 1.15
C GLU A 68 8.29 5.92 1.82
N THR A 69 8.17 7.05 1.15
CA THR A 69 7.42 8.16 1.72
C THR A 69 5.95 8.10 1.34
N GLY A 70 5.59 7.18 0.47
CA GLY A 70 4.20 7.09 0.03
C GLY A 70 3.84 8.09 -1.04
N SER A 71 4.81 8.87 -1.54
CA SER A 71 4.49 9.83 -2.57
C SER A 71 4.27 9.18 -3.90
N SER A 72 4.63 7.91 -4.04
CA SER A 72 4.45 7.18 -5.27
C SER A 72 4.21 5.73 -4.92
N CYS A 73 3.42 5.05 -5.72
CA CYS A 73 3.13 3.64 -5.47
C CYS A 73 3.86 2.84 -6.55
N PRO A 74 4.66 1.86 -6.19
CA PRO A 74 5.40 1.11 -7.20
C PRO A 74 4.48 0.19 -7.98
N HIS A 75 4.85 -0.05 -9.23
CA HIS A 75 4.18 -1.07 -10.02
C HIS A 75 4.57 -2.44 -9.47
N ILE A 76 3.77 -3.43 -9.81
CA ILE A 76 4.02 -4.79 -9.34
C ILE A 76 5.41 -5.27 -9.76
N SER A 77 5.79 -4.98 -10.99
CA SER A 77 7.10 -5.43 -11.45
C SER A 77 8.23 -4.76 -10.67
N THR A 78 8.04 -3.49 -10.32
CA THR A 78 9.04 -2.79 -9.53
C THR A 78 9.08 -3.35 -8.12
N LEU A 79 7.91 -3.64 -7.58
CA LEU A 79 7.80 -4.20 -6.24
C LEU A 79 8.52 -5.54 -6.18
N LYS A 80 8.42 -6.33 -7.25
CA LYS A 80 9.11 -7.59 -7.31
C LYS A 80 10.62 -7.39 -7.28
N LYS A 81 11.11 -6.39 -7.99
CA LYS A 81 12.53 -6.12 -7.96
C LYS A 81 12.99 -5.73 -6.56
N ILE A 82 12.18 -4.95 -5.88
CA ILE A 82 12.51 -4.55 -4.53
C ILE A 82 12.52 -5.77 -3.62
N ALA A 83 11.52 -6.64 -3.75
CA ALA A 83 11.47 -7.84 -2.93
C ALA A 83 12.69 -8.71 -3.19
N ASP A 84 13.08 -8.84 -4.44
CA ASP A 84 14.27 -9.62 -4.77
C ASP A 84 15.51 -9.02 -4.13
N GLY A 85 15.60 -7.70 -4.16
CA GLY A 85 16.73 -7.02 -3.54
C GLY A 85 16.76 -7.21 -2.05
N LEU A 86 15.60 -7.40 -1.43
CA LEU A 86 15.51 -7.65 -0.01
C LEU A 86 15.69 -9.13 0.31
N GLY A 87 15.83 -9.97 -0.69
CA GLY A 87 15.92 -11.40 -0.45
C GLY A 87 14.62 -11.98 0.00
N LYS A 88 13.51 -11.35 -0.34
CA LYS A 88 12.20 -11.79 0.10
C LYS A 88 11.32 -12.09 -1.10
N LYS A 89 10.23 -12.78 -0.84
CA LYS A 89 9.30 -13.15 -1.88
C LYS A 89 8.13 -12.20 -1.84
N LEU A 90 7.77 -11.67 -3.00
CA LEU A 90 6.58 -10.83 -3.09
C LEU A 90 5.35 -11.71 -3.15
N VAL A 91 4.42 -11.48 -2.27
CA VAL A 91 3.18 -12.24 -2.23
C VAL A 91 2.03 -11.29 -2.44
N VAL A 92 1.17 -11.62 -3.39
CA VAL A 92 -0.01 -10.81 -3.67
C VAL A 92 -1.21 -11.73 -3.57
N ALA A 93 -2.19 -11.31 -2.81
CA ALA A 93 -3.37 -12.14 -2.62
C ALA A 93 -4.59 -11.26 -2.43
N PHE A 94 -5.72 -11.82 -2.74
CA PHE A 94 -6.98 -11.13 -2.47
C PHE A 94 -7.57 -11.75 -1.22
N ALA A 95 -7.87 -10.92 -0.25
CA ALA A 95 -8.50 -11.37 0.97
C ALA A 95 -9.98 -11.02 0.90
N ASP A 96 -10.81 -11.81 1.58
CA ASP A 96 -12.22 -11.49 1.67
C ASP A 96 -12.36 -10.25 2.52
N GLY A 97 -13.17 -9.45 2.10
CA GLY A 97 -13.36 -8.21 2.80
C GLY A 97 -14.02 -8.41 4.12
N GLU A 98 -14.20 -8.39 4.72
CA GLU A 98 -14.73 -8.37 5.67
C GLU A 98 -15.34 -8.06 6.11
N GLU A 99 -14.88 -7.75 5.74
CA GLU A 99 -15.19 -7.39 5.97
C GLU A 99 -16.07 -7.52 5.98
N GLY A 100 -16.29 -7.51 5.69
CA GLY A 100 -17.10 -7.67 5.52
C GLY A 100 -17.87 -8.35 5.91
N GLU A 101 -17.74 -8.76 6.23
CA GLU A 101 -18.36 -9.30 6.42
C GLU A 101 -18.71 -9.34 6.86
#